data_32bb0225cec6271a2ee1c10b123fff0e
#
_entry.id   32bb0225cec6271a2ee1c10b123fff0e
#
_cell.length_a   1.000
_cell.length_b   1.000
_cell.length_c   1.000
_cell.angle_alpha   90.00
_cell.angle_beta   90.00
_cell.angle_gamma   90.00
#
_symmetry.space_group_name_H-M   'P 1'
#
loop_
_entity.id
_entity.type
_entity.pdbx_description
1 polymer ?
#
loop_
_entity_poly.entity_id
_entity_poly.type
_entity_poly.pdbx_seq_one_letter_code
_entity_poly.pdbx_strand_id
1 'polypeptide(L)'
;MIRKRLMQTTGAGWRVALSLAVAGAILSGCAGGSSMFGSSSDSGPSIGTRFSELFGSKSQAVGETPPPPVDNELSCPPVNIRAGASTYAVAAPGKQPVGNDLRYQATITRTARDCTQSGGEITARIGILGRVIAGPAGSPTTVEIPLRVAVVQGGVQEKTITTKVYRTTVAMNESGSIPFSLVAEDLVYPVPPGAIGDSYIFYIGFDPQALKPEPPARPARKKK
;
A
#
# COMPACT_ATOMS: atom_id res chain seq x y z
N MET A 1 11.26 47.31 36.76
CA MET A 1 11.82 46.70 38.02
C MET A 1 11.77 45.19 37.86
N ILE A 2 12.88 44.55 37.44
CA ILE A 2 13.81 43.75 38.26
C ILE A 2 13.09 42.51 38.84
N ARG A 3 13.34 41.28 38.35
CA ARG A 3 14.44 40.42 38.77
C ARG A 3 14.62 39.19 37.87
N LYS A 4 15.84 39.06 37.34
CA LYS A 4 16.48 37.82 36.89
C LYS A 4 16.56 36.81 38.05
N ARG A 5 16.36 35.52 37.79
CA ARG A 5 17.07 34.47 38.49
C ARG A 5 17.56 33.42 37.50
N LEU A 6 18.86 33.46 37.29
CA LEU A 6 19.67 32.32 36.86
C LEU A 6 19.64 31.28 37.98
N MET A 7 19.52 30.03 37.63
CA MET A 7 20.06 28.91 38.38
C MET A 7 20.72 27.92 37.44
N GLN A 8 22.04 28.01 37.37
CA GLN A 8 22.93 26.96 36.91
C GLN A 8 22.95 25.87 38.02
N THR A 9 22.89 24.61 37.62
CA THR A 9 23.50 23.53 38.39
C THR A 9 24.22 22.59 37.43
N THR A 10 25.46 22.58 37.68
CA THR A 10 26.57 21.76 37.21
C THR A 10 26.40 20.29 37.58
N GLY A 11 26.89 19.41 36.67
CA GLY A 11 27.78 18.33 37.06
C GLY A 11 27.18 16.96 37.26
N ALA A 12 27.54 16.04 36.46
CA ALA A 12 28.31 14.85 36.83
C ALA A 12 28.41 13.89 35.66
N GLY A 13 29.63 13.76 35.17
CA GLY A 13 30.02 12.73 34.22
C GLY A 13 30.01 11.36 34.89
N TRP A 14 29.61 10.38 34.11
CA TRP A 14 29.90 8.98 34.40
C TRP A 14 30.46 8.33 33.14
N ARG A 15 31.79 8.28 33.14
CA ARG A 15 32.57 7.38 32.29
C ARG A 15 32.54 6.01 32.97
N VAL A 16 32.04 5.00 32.30
CA VAL A 16 32.39 3.62 32.61
C VAL A 16 32.85 2.95 31.33
N ALA A 17 34.01 2.39 31.49
CA ALA A 17 34.89 1.82 30.48
C ALA A 17 34.44 0.43 29.98
N LEU A 18 34.88 0.15 28.79
CA LEU A 18 35.35 -1.12 28.21
C LEU A 18 34.96 -2.44 28.89
N SER A 19 34.40 -3.33 28.07
CA SER A 19 34.86 -4.73 28.02
C SER A 19 34.60 -5.31 26.63
N LEU A 20 35.70 -5.61 25.94
CA LEU A 20 35.78 -6.53 24.79
C LEU A 20 35.48 -7.95 25.30
N ALA A 21 34.64 -8.67 24.61
CA ALA A 21 34.70 -10.12 24.54
C ALA A 21 34.42 -10.60 23.12
N VAL A 22 35.46 -11.12 22.51
CA VAL A 22 35.49 -11.88 21.26
C VAL A 22 35.16 -13.33 21.56
N ALA A 23 34.53 -14.00 20.63
CA ALA A 23 34.39 -15.42 20.31
C ALA A 23 32.91 -15.79 20.19
N GLY A 24 32.49 -16.47 19.17
CA GLY A 24 32.89 -17.54 18.34
C GLY A 24 31.81 -17.86 17.33
N ALA A 25 32.24 -18.24 16.16
CA ALA A 25 31.44 -18.75 15.06
C ALA A 25 30.76 -20.08 15.42
N ILE A 26 29.48 -20.22 15.06
CA ILE A 26 28.89 -21.53 14.75
C ILE A 26 28.03 -21.37 13.50
N LEU A 27 28.53 -21.93 12.40
CA LEU A 27 27.72 -22.35 11.27
C LEU A 27 26.87 -23.55 11.73
N SER A 28 25.62 -23.55 11.43
CA SER A 28 24.82 -24.75 11.09
C SER A 28 23.39 -24.31 10.79
N GLY A 29 22.98 -24.51 9.56
CA GLY A 29 22.02 -25.54 9.23
C GLY A 29 20.68 -24.93 8.89
N CYS A 30 20.52 -24.46 7.62
CA CYS A 30 19.21 -24.37 6.98
C CYS A 30 18.74 -25.77 6.62
N ALA A 31 17.77 -26.29 7.30
CA ALA A 31 16.97 -27.42 6.82
C ALA A 31 15.49 -27.12 7.09
N GLY A 32 14.72 -26.98 5.99
CA GLY A 32 13.35 -27.45 5.83
C GLY A 32 12.32 -27.04 6.88
N GLY A 33 11.64 -25.93 6.67
CA GLY A 33 10.33 -25.63 7.25
C GLY A 33 9.24 -25.94 6.23
N SER A 34 8.71 -27.16 6.25
CA SER A 34 7.54 -27.55 5.45
C SER A 34 6.33 -26.75 5.88
N SER A 35 5.76 -26.01 4.96
CA SER A 35 4.50 -25.30 5.08
C SER A 35 3.36 -26.31 5.19
N MET A 36 2.77 -26.45 6.39
CA MET A 36 1.43 -26.98 6.56
C MET A 36 0.42 -25.84 6.38
N PHE A 37 -0.07 -25.67 5.17
CA PHE A 37 -1.34 -25.01 4.92
C PHE A 37 -2.25 -26.02 4.23
N GLY A 38 -3.33 -26.38 4.93
CA GLY A 38 -4.32 -27.32 4.51
C GLY A 38 -4.95 -26.97 3.17
N SER A 39 -5.10 -27.99 2.35
CA SER A 39 -5.85 -27.98 1.11
C SER A 39 -7.33 -27.74 1.39
N SER A 40 -7.83 -26.59 1.00
CA SER A 40 -9.24 -26.38 0.67
C SER A 40 -9.33 -26.30 -0.85
N SER A 41 -9.98 -27.30 -1.44
CA SER A 41 -10.23 -27.38 -2.87
C SER A 41 -11.28 -26.30 -3.25
N ASP A 42 -10.83 -25.16 -3.68
CA ASP A 42 -11.66 -24.20 -4.38
C ASP A 42 -10.92 -23.80 -5.68
N SER A 43 -11.57 -24.03 -6.83
CA SER A 43 -10.99 -24.03 -8.16
C SER A 43 -10.79 -22.62 -8.73
N GLY A 44 -10.23 -21.70 -7.94
CA GLY A 44 -9.78 -20.38 -8.38
C GLY A 44 -8.37 -20.10 -7.89
N PRO A 45 -7.52 -19.36 -8.62
CA PRO A 45 -6.22 -18.99 -8.13
C PRO A 45 -6.39 -18.18 -6.83
N SER A 46 -5.85 -18.71 -5.74
CA SER A 46 -5.99 -18.07 -4.42
C SER A 46 -5.34 -16.68 -4.43
N ILE A 47 -5.87 -15.77 -3.62
CA ILE A 47 -5.31 -14.42 -3.44
C ILE A 47 -3.79 -14.50 -3.14
N GLY A 48 -3.35 -15.50 -2.40
CA GLY A 48 -1.93 -15.73 -2.11
C GLY A 48 -1.08 -16.01 -3.35
N THR A 49 -1.58 -16.78 -4.32
CA THR A 49 -0.87 -17.05 -5.59
C THR A 49 -0.74 -15.77 -6.42
N ARG A 50 -1.79 -14.97 -6.51
CA ARG A 50 -1.79 -13.69 -7.24
C ARG A 50 -0.85 -12.66 -6.62
N PHE A 51 -0.71 -12.69 -5.29
CA PHE A 51 0.27 -11.86 -4.59
C PHE A 51 1.70 -12.33 -4.80
N SER A 52 1.96 -13.63 -4.76
CA SER A 52 3.31 -14.16 -5.00
C SER A 52 3.79 -13.88 -6.43
N GLU A 53 2.90 -13.85 -7.42
CA GLU A 53 3.24 -13.43 -8.77
C GLU A 53 3.65 -11.95 -8.88
N LEU A 54 2.97 -11.07 -8.14
CA LEU A 54 3.24 -9.62 -8.18
C LEU A 54 4.42 -9.19 -7.30
N PHE A 55 4.62 -9.84 -6.16
CA PHE A 55 5.64 -9.48 -5.17
C PHE A 55 6.75 -10.51 -5.03
N GLY A 56 6.58 -11.70 -5.61
CA GLY A 56 7.60 -12.76 -5.64
C GLY A 56 8.77 -12.32 -6.52
N SER A 57 9.95 -12.22 -5.95
CA SER A 57 11.18 -12.13 -6.73
C SER A 57 11.31 -13.41 -7.52
N LYS A 58 11.23 -13.34 -8.86
CA LYS A 58 11.69 -14.44 -9.71
C LYS A 58 13.17 -14.63 -9.39
N SER A 59 13.52 -15.75 -8.78
CA SER A 59 14.91 -16.17 -8.62
C SER A 59 15.45 -16.34 -10.04
N GLN A 60 16.25 -15.38 -10.52
CA GLN A 60 16.99 -15.57 -11.75
C GLN A 60 17.98 -16.71 -11.53
N ALA A 61 17.87 -17.76 -12.30
CA ALA A 61 18.88 -18.79 -12.37
C ALA A 61 20.19 -18.14 -12.84
N VAL A 62 21.25 -18.32 -12.04
CA VAL A 62 22.57 -17.81 -12.36
C VAL A 62 23.05 -18.51 -13.65
N GLY A 63 23.08 -17.77 -14.76
CA GLY A 63 23.61 -18.26 -16.04
C GLY A 63 22.78 -17.97 -17.29
N GLU A 64 21.59 -17.42 -17.17
CA GLU A 64 20.77 -17.05 -18.33
C GLU A 64 21.00 -15.60 -18.70
N THR A 65 21.60 -15.37 -19.87
CA THR A 65 21.74 -14.01 -20.45
C THR A 65 20.32 -13.47 -20.66
N PRO A 66 19.98 -12.29 -20.13
CA PRO A 66 18.66 -11.68 -20.38
C PRO A 66 18.43 -11.59 -21.89
N PRO A 67 17.26 -11.98 -22.41
CA PRO A 67 16.95 -11.74 -23.81
C PRO A 67 17.07 -10.24 -24.11
N PRO A 68 17.55 -9.87 -25.31
CA PRO A 68 17.66 -8.47 -25.69
C PRO A 68 16.28 -7.80 -25.54
N PRO A 69 16.23 -6.54 -25.08
CA PRO A 69 14.96 -5.82 -24.93
C PRO A 69 14.27 -5.81 -26.29
N VAL A 70 13.06 -6.36 -26.36
CA VAL A 70 12.19 -6.21 -27.53
C VAL A 70 11.64 -4.79 -27.48
N ASP A 71 11.88 -4.01 -28.54
CA ASP A 71 11.49 -2.59 -28.69
C ASP A 71 9.97 -2.32 -28.66
N ASN A 72 9.19 -3.28 -28.17
CA ASN A 72 7.74 -3.22 -27.93
C ASN A 72 7.39 -3.52 -26.49
N GLU A 73 8.27 -3.24 -25.55
CA GLU A 73 7.96 -3.43 -24.14
C GLU A 73 6.89 -2.42 -23.69
N LEU A 74 5.72 -2.95 -23.40
CA LEU A 74 4.63 -2.16 -22.84
C LEU A 74 5.11 -1.44 -21.58
N SER A 75 5.31 -0.12 -21.67
CA SER A 75 5.71 0.67 -20.52
C SER A 75 4.55 0.75 -19.53
N CYS A 76 4.61 -0.08 -18.48
CA CYS A 76 3.64 -0.04 -17.41
C CYS A 76 3.91 1.19 -16.52
N PRO A 77 2.96 2.14 -16.36
CA PRO A 77 3.15 3.37 -15.60
C PRO A 77 3.63 3.14 -14.17
N PRO A 78 4.44 4.04 -13.59
CA PRO A 78 4.87 3.93 -12.20
C PRO A 78 3.68 4.07 -11.23
N VAL A 79 3.77 3.42 -10.07
CA VAL A 79 2.78 3.54 -8.98
C VAL A 79 3.28 4.54 -7.96
N ASN A 80 2.49 5.57 -7.72
CA ASN A 80 2.72 6.59 -6.70
C ASN A 80 1.57 6.63 -5.69
N ILE A 81 1.91 6.75 -4.42
CA ILE A 81 0.91 7.01 -3.39
C ILE A 81 0.58 8.50 -3.42
N ARG A 82 -0.71 8.84 -3.56
CA ARG A 82 -1.16 10.24 -3.57
C ARG A 82 -0.81 10.92 -2.24
N ALA A 83 -0.26 12.14 -2.33
CA ALA A 83 0.08 12.92 -1.15
C ALA A 83 -1.14 13.07 -0.20
N GLY A 84 -0.94 12.79 1.08
CA GLY A 84 -2.00 12.82 2.08
C GLY A 84 -2.92 11.59 2.13
N ALA A 85 -2.75 10.62 1.20
CA ALA A 85 -3.59 9.43 1.11
C ALA A 85 -2.83 8.12 1.44
N SER A 86 -1.62 8.20 2.00
CA SER A 86 -0.81 7.05 2.40
C SER A 86 -1.28 6.40 3.70
N THR A 87 -2.09 7.13 4.47
CA THR A 87 -2.59 6.71 5.79
C THR A 87 -4.08 7.00 5.91
N TYR A 88 -4.80 6.08 6.50
CA TYR A 88 -6.23 6.19 6.81
C TYR A 88 -6.43 5.97 8.30
N ALA A 89 -6.75 7.04 9.02
CA ALA A 89 -6.95 7.02 10.46
C ALA A 89 -8.42 7.27 10.81
N VAL A 90 -8.97 6.50 11.74
CA VAL A 90 -10.36 6.60 12.19
C VAL A 90 -10.39 6.81 13.69
N ALA A 91 -11.14 7.82 14.12
CA ALA A 91 -11.33 8.18 15.52
C ALA A 91 -12.61 7.59 16.12
N ALA A 92 -12.75 7.72 17.43
CA ALA A 92 -14.02 7.58 18.10
C ALA A 92 -15.05 8.60 17.56
N PRO A 93 -16.35 8.30 17.59
CA PRO A 93 -17.39 9.16 17.03
C PRO A 93 -17.28 10.61 17.53
N GLY A 94 -17.29 11.57 16.60
CA GLY A 94 -17.21 13.00 16.92
C GLY A 94 -15.83 13.50 17.36
N LYS A 95 -14.79 12.68 17.27
CA LYS A 95 -13.42 13.01 17.67
C LYS A 95 -12.48 13.10 16.46
N GLN A 96 -11.31 13.67 16.67
CA GLN A 96 -10.21 13.68 15.69
C GLN A 96 -9.37 12.40 15.85
N PRO A 97 -8.83 11.84 14.75
CA PRO A 97 -8.07 10.58 14.79
C PRO A 97 -6.63 10.80 15.29
N VAL A 98 -6.49 11.31 16.51
CA VAL A 98 -5.21 11.62 17.15
C VAL A 98 -5.18 11.14 18.61
N GLY A 99 -4.00 10.74 19.07
CA GLY A 99 -3.76 10.35 20.45
C GLY A 99 -4.73 9.25 20.95
N ASN A 100 -5.33 9.47 22.11
CA ASN A 100 -6.20 8.48 22.77
C ASN A 100 -7.56 8.29 22.09
N ASP A 101 -7.94 9.18 21.18
CA ASP A 101 -9.21 9.08 20.44
C ASP A 101 -9.08 8.23 19.17
N LEU A 102 -7.87 7.81 18.79
CA LEU A 102 -7.63 6.96 17.62
C LEU A 102 -8.16 5.54 17.86
N ARG A 103 -9.02 5.06 16.98
CA ARG A 103 -9.53 3.69 16.98
C ARG A 103 -8.64 2.73 16.20
N TYR A 104 -8.25 3.12 14.99
CA TYR A 104 -7.31 2.37 14.17
C TYR A 104 -6.70 3.26 13.09
N GLN A 105 -5.58 2.80 12.56
CA GLN A 105 -4.89 3.43 11.45
C GLN A 105 -4.43 2.38 10.46
N ALA A 106 -4.75 2.57 9.18
CA ALA A 106 -4.21 1.79 8.08
C ALA A 106 -3.12 2.57 7.35
N THR A 107 -2.08 1.86 6.89
CA THR A 107 -0.96 2.44 6.14
C THR A 107 -0.59 1.52 4.98
N ILE A 108 -0.34 2.10 3.80
CA ILE A 108 0.19 1.39 2.63
C ILE A 108 1.69 1.19 2.85
N THR A 109 2.19 -0.05 2.69
CA THR A 109 3.60 -0.39 2.93
C THR A 109 4.35 -0.77 1.66
N ARG A 110 3.68 -1.41 0.70
CA ARG A 110 4.28 -1.83 -0.57
C ARG A 110 3.26 -1.81 -1.68
N THR A 111 3.74 -1.59 -2.90
CA THR A 111 2.94 -1.65 -4.12
C THR A 111 3.67 -2.43 -5.20
N ALA A 112 2.90 -3.06 -6.08
CA ALA A 112 3.41 -3.71 -7.28
C ALA A 112 2.46 -3.42 -8.44
N ARG A 113 2.95 -3.56 -9.66
CA ARG A 113 2.16 -3.38 -10.87
C ARG A 113 2.51 -4.41 -11.93
N ASP A 114 1.53 -4.70 -12.74
CA ASP A 114 1.66 -5.50 -13.94
C ASP A 114 0.66 -4.98 -14.98
N CYS A 115 1.03 -4.95 -16.25
CA CYS A 115 0.20 -4.43 -17.32
C CYS A 115 0.16 -5.42 -18.47
N THR A 116 -1.01 -5.59 -19.05
CA THR A 116 -1.23 -6.41 -20.24
C THR A 116 -1.97 -5.59 -21.28
N GLN A 117 -1.49 -5.56 -22.52
CA GLN A 117 -2.15 -4.89 -23.62
C GLN A 117 -2.92 -5.88 -24.50
N SER A 118 -4.16 -5.57 -24.80
CA SER A 118 -5.00 -6.35 -25.71
C SER A 118 -6.05 -5.46 -26.37
N GLY A 119 -6.26 -5.63 -27.68
CA GLY A 119 -7.37 -4.98 -28.38
C GLY A 119 -7.39 -3.44 -28.33
N GLY A 120 -6.26 -2.76 -28.18
CA GLY A 120 -6.21 -1.30 -28.07
C GLY A 120 -6.45 -0.77 -26.64
N GLU A 121 -6.56 -1.65 -25.66
CA GLU A 121 -6.69 -1.32 -24.24
C GLU A 121 -5.54 -1.92 -23.43
N ILE A 122 -5.23 -1.29 -22.31
CA ILE A 122 -4.29 -1.78 -21.31
C ILE A 122 -5.10 -2.15 -20.07
N THR A 123 -4.92 -3.38 -19.61
CA THR A 123 -5.41 -3.83 -18.31
C THR A 123 -4.26 -3.81 -17.33
N ALA A 124 -4.39 -3.01 -16.28
CA ALA A 124 -3.41 -2.93 -15.21
C ALA A 124 -3.87 -3.72 -13.99
N ARG A 125 -2.93 -4.48 -13.42
CA ARG A 125 -3.05 -5.15 -12.13
C ARG A 125 -2.19 -4.41 -11.13
N ILE A 126 -2.80 -3.89 -10.06
CA ILE A 126 -2.10 -3.13 -9.03
C ILE A 126 -2.21 -3.87 -7.70
N GLY A 127 -1.08 -4.38 -7.22
CA GLY A 127 -0.98 -4.98 -5.89
C GLY A 127 -0.68 -3.92 -4.82
N ILE A 128 -1.41 -3.97 -3.72
CA ILE A 128 -1.26 -3.07 -2.59
C ILE A 128 -1.14 -3.91 -1.32
N LEU A 129 -0.04 -3.75 -0.60
CA LEU A 129 0.15 -4.30 0.74
C LEU A 129 0.09 -3.17 1.75
N GLY A 130 -0.48 -3.45 2.90
CA GLY A 130 -0.55 -2.50 3.99
C GLY A 130 -0.74 -3.18 5.33
N ARG A 131 -0.91 -2.34 6.35
CA ARG A 131 -1.09 -2.78 7.73
C ARG A 131 -2.13 -1.92 8.42
N VAL A 132 -2.98 -2.55 9.21
CA VAL A 132 -3.89 -1.87 10.13
C VAL A 132 -3.34 -2.03 11.55
N ILE A 133 -3.29 -0.92 12.28
CA ILE A 133 -2.87 -0.88 13.68
C ILE A 133 -4.07 -0.42 14.52
N ALA A 134 -4.36 -1.14 15.59
CA ALA A 134 -5.37 -0.74 16.57
C ALA A 134 -4.89 0.49 17.36
N GLY A 135 -5.79 1.42 17.58
CA GLY A 135 -5.54 2.59 18.42
C GLY A 135 -6.03 2.43 19.86
N PRO A 136 -5.67 3.36 20.76
CA PRO A 136 -6.03 3.30 22.18
C PRO A 136 -7.54 3.33 22.45
N ALA A 137 -8.33 3.95 21.56
CA ALA A 137 -9.80 4.00 21.70
C ALA A 137 -10.49 2.66 21.35
N GLY A 138 -9.72 1.62 21.04
CA GLY A 138 -10.22 0.29 20.69
C GLY A 138 -10.73 0.20 19.24
N SER A 139 -10.19 -0.76 18.48
CA SER A 139 -10.64 -1.06 17.12
C SER A 139 -11.94 -1.87 17.13
N PRO A 140 -12.76 -1.80 16.07
CA PRO A 140 -13.83 -2.77 15.87
C PRO A 140 -13.23 -4.14 15.53
N THR A 141 -14.04 -5.21 15.63
CA THR A 141 -13.62 -6.57 15.25
C THR A 141 -13.29 -6.70 13.77
N THR A 142 -13.86 -5.83 12.96
CA THR A 142 -13.67 -5.82 11.50
C THR A 142 -13.56 -4.38 11.02
N VAL A 143 -12.58 -4.15 10.14
CA VAL A 143 -12.28 -2.85 9.55
C VAL A 143 -12.41 -2.93 8.04
N GLU A 144 -13.14 -2.02 7.43
CA GLU A 144 -13.20 -1.86 5.98
C GLU A 144 -12.18 -0.82 5.52
N ILE A 145 -11.34 -1.20 4.56
CA ILE A 145 -10.26 -0.38 4.02
C ILE A 145 -10.62 0.06 2.61
N PRO A 146 -10.98 1.33 2.42
CA PRO A 146 -11.31 1.89 1.11
C PRO A 146 -10.04 2.36 0.40
N LEU A 147 -9.80 1.88 -0.80
CA LEU A 147 -8.66 2.25 -1.64
C LEU A 147 -9.14 2.74 -3.00
N ARG A 148 -8.55 3.80 -3.49
CA ARG A 148 -8.76 4.29 -4.85
C ARG A 148 -7.49 4.08 -5.67
N VAL A 149 -7.67 3.60 -6.88
CA VAL A 149 -6.62 3.54 -7.91
C VAL A 149 -7.07 4.39 -9.08
N ALA A 150 -6.19 5.23 -9.58
CA ALA A 150 -6.45 6.10 -10.73
C ALA A 150 -5.29 6.07 -11.71
N VAL A 151 -5.59 6.03 -13.00
CA VAL A 151 -4.64 6.32 -14.08
C VAL A 151 -4.72 7.81 -14.36
N VAL A 152 -3.60 8.50 -14.23
CA VAL A 152 -3.53 9.95 -14.41
C VAL A 152 -2.44 10.26 -15.42
N GLN A 153 -2.75 11.08 -16.40
CA GLN A 153 -1.77 11.73 -17.25
C GLN A 153 -1.16 12.89 -16.48
N GLY A 154 0.14 12.79 -16.18
CA GLY A 154 0.91 13.83 -15.51
C GLY A 154 1.19 15.02 -16.44
N GLY A 155 1.61 16.15 -15.87
CA GLY A 155 1.94 17.38 -16.57
C GLY A 155 1.49 18.60 -15.79
N VAL A 156 1.51 19.77 -16.45
CA VAL A 156 1.09 21.04 -15.83
C VAL A 156 -0.38 21.00 -15.39
N GLN A 157 -1.22 20.32 -16.15
CA GLN A 157 -2.60 20.02 -15.81
C GLN A 157 -2.79 18.51 -15.78
N GLU A 158 -2.85 17.92 -14.60
CA GLU A 158 -3.14 16.49 -14.44
C GLU A 158 -4.53 16.17 -14.99
N LYS A 159 -4.60 15.09 -15.78
CA LYS A 159 -5.87 14.59 -16.31
C LYS A 159 -6.10 13.16 -15.86
N THR A 160 -7.16 12.91 -15.12
CA THR A 160 -7.57 11.55 -14.77
C THR A 160 -8.13 10.85 -16.02
N ILE A 161 -7.52 9.73 -16.40
CA ILE A 161 -7.93 8.89 -17.52
C ILE A 161 -9.03 7.93 -17.07
N THR A 162 -8.77 7.20 -15.96
CA THR A 162 -9.75 6.32 -15.33
C THR A 162 -9.48 6.25 -13.83
N THR A 163 -10.51 5.93 -13.06
CA THR A 163 -10.39 5.76 -11.61
C THR A 163 -11.37 4.69 -11.13
N LYS A 164 -10.93 3.89 -10.15
CA LYS A 164 -11.76 2.85 -9.56
C LYS A 164 -11.54 2.76 -8.06
N VAL A 165 -12.60 2.43 -7.35
CA VAL A 165 -12.58 2.20 -5.90
C VAL A 165 -12.59 0.71 -5.64
N TYR A 166 -11.75 0.31 -4.69
CA TYR A 166 -11.64 -1.05 -4.18
C TYR A 166 -11.83 -1.03 -2.67
N ARG A 167 -12.32 -2.12 -2.13
CA ARG A 167 -12.50 -2.29 -0.68
C ARG A 167 -11.96 -3.63 -0.26
N THR A 168 -11.32 -3.67 0.88
CA THR A 168 -10.91 -4.92 1.53
C THR A 168 -11.30 -4.88 2.99
N THR A 169 -11.65 -6.04 3.52
CA THR A 169 -12.06 -6.19 4.92
C THR A 169 -10.96 -6.86 5.71
N VAL A 170 -10.65 -6.31 6.88
CA VAL A 170 -9.61 -6.82 7.77
C VAL A 170 -10.23 -7.19 9.10
N ALA A 171 -10.10 -8.47 9.49
CA ALA A 171 -10.48 -8.92 10.83
C ALA A 171 -9.37 -8.53 11.81
N MET A 172 -9.73 -7.75 12.82
CA MET A 172 -8.81 -7.34 13.89
C MET A 172 -8.72 -8.43 14.95
N ASN A 173 -7.54 -8.61 15.52
CA ASN A 173 -7.26 -9.55 16.59
C ASN A 173 -6.48 -8.88 17.73
N GLU A 174 -6.17 -9.64 18.78
CA GLU A 174 -5.47 -9.15 19.96
C GLU A 174 -4.03 -8.68 19.69
N SER A 175 -3.42 -9.07 18.57
CA SER A 175 -2.07 -8.59 18.21
C SER A 175 -2.05 -7.08 17.91
N GLY A 176 -3.21 -6.49 17.66
CA GLY A 176 -3.35 -5.05 17.41
C GLY A 176 -2.68 -4.55 16.12
N SER A 177 -2.10 -5.44 15.31
CA SER A 177 -1.38 -5.06 14.10
C SER A 177 -1.53 -6.13 13.01
N ILE A 178 -2.43 -5.89 12.06
CA ILE A 178 -2.86 -6.86 11.05
C ILE A 178 -2.42 -6.41 9.66
N PRO A 179 -1.71 -7.25 8.89
CA PRO A 179 -1.44 -6.98 7.48
C PRO A 179 -2.72 -7.12 6.68
N PHE A 180 -2.84 -6.33 5.61
CA PHE A 180 -3.85 -6.50 4.58
C PHE A 180 -3.23 -6.50 3.20
N SER A 181 -3.95 -7.06 2.26
CA SER A 181 -3.57 -7.13 0.87
C SER A 181 -4.77 -6.89 -0.03
N LEU A 182 -4.53 -6.24 -1.17
CA LEU A 182 -5.53 -6.01 -2.20
C LEU A 182 -4.85 -6.07 -3.57
N VAL A 183 -5.50 -6.72 -4.54
CA VAL A 183 -5.13 -6.64 -5.96
C VAL A 183 -6.29 -6.02 -6.72
N ALA A 184 -6.04 -4.88 -7.32
CA ALA A 184 -6.92 -4.25 -8.31
C ALA A 184 -6.61 -4.88 -9.67
N GLU A 185 -7.47 -5.77 -10.19
CA GLU A 185 -7.19 -6.57 -11.40
C GLU A 185 -7.86 -6.03 -12.66
N ASP A 186 -8.79 -5.12 -12.50
CA ASP A 186 -9.72 -4.69 -13.55
C ASP A 186 -9.62 -3.19 -13.86
N LEU A 187 -8.43 -2.61 -13.73
CA LEU A 187 -8.18 -1.23 -14.11
C LEU A 187 -7.83 -1.17 -15.60
N VAL A 188 -8.86 -0.89 -16.43
CA VAL A 188 -8.73 -0.84 -17.88
C VAL A 188 -8.70 0.61 -18.36
N TYR A 189 -7.81 0.90 -19.31
CA TYR A 189 -7.73 2.20 -19.96
C TYR A 189 -7.20 2.06 -21.39
N PRO A 190 -7.54 3.02 -22.30
CA PRO A 190 -7.10 2.96 -23.70
C PRO A 190 -5.58 3.13 -23.81
N VAL A 191 -4.99 2.45 -24.80
CA VAL A 191 -3.58 2.65 -25.15
C VAL A 191 -3.35 4.11 -25.50
N PRO A 192 -2.42 4.80 -24.81
CA PRO A 192 -2.12 6.20 -25.10
C PRO A 192 -1.46 6.35 -26.48
N PRO A 193 -1.77 7.40 -27.24
CA PRO A 193 -1.12 7.64 -28.54
C PRO A 193 0.33 8.10 -28.33
N GLY A 194 1.27 7.46 -29.04
CA GLY A 194 2.69 7.83 -29.06
C GLY A 194 3.32 7.87 -27.66
N ALA A 195 4.21 8.83 -27.40
CA ALA A 195 4.94 8.97 -26.14
C ALA A 195 4.10 9.52 -24.96
N ILE A 196 2.80 9.76 -25.15
CA ILE A 196 1.95 10.27 -24.04
C ILE A 196 1.90 9.27 -22.88
N GLY A 197 2.03 7.98 -23.17
CA GLY A 197 2.08 6.92 -22.16
C GLY A 197 3.17 7.11 -21.11
N ASP A 198 4.29 7.71 -21.46
CA ASP A 198 5.40 7.97 -20.55
C ASP A 198 5.03 8.99 -19.44
N SER A 199 3.98 9.79 -19.67
CA SER A 199 3.45 10.72 -18.70
C SER A 199 2.38 10.12 -17.78
N TYR A 200 1.99 8.85 -17.99
CA TYR A 200 0.98 8.21 -17.17
C TYR A 200 1.54 7.75 -15.83
N ILE A 201 0.73 7.88 -14.80
CA ILE A 201 1.07 7.50 -13.42
C ILE A 201 -0.14 6.80 -12.82
N PHE A 202 0.08 5.69 -12.14
CA PHE A 202 -0.92 5.11 -11.25
C PHE A 202 -0.87 5.79 -9.90
N TYR A 203 -1.88 6.59 -9.58
CA TYR A 203 -2.04 7.10 -8.23
C TYR A 203 -2.92 6.14 -7.41
N ILE A 204 -2.42 5.79 -6.24
CA ILE A 204 -3.16 5.02 -5.26
C ILE A 204 -3.27 5.79 -3.95
N GLY A 205 -4.29 5.48 -3.16
CA GLY A 205 -4.43 6.03 -1.83
C GLY A 205 -5.72 5.60 -1.15
N PHE A 206 -5.79 5.83 0.13
CA PHE A 206 -7.03 5.65 0.87
C PHE A 206 -8.05 6.70 0.47
N ASP A 207 -9.29 6.26 0.29
CA ASP A 207 -10.42 7.13 -0.05
C ASP A 207 -11.60 6.93 0.90
N PRO A 208 -11.64 7.66 2.02
CA PRO A 208 -12.75 7.58 2.97
C PRO A 208 -14.12 7.94 2.39
N GLN A 209 -14.15 8.71 1.29
CA GLN A 209 -15.41 9.07 0.63
C GLN A 209 -16.08 7.86 -0.02
N ALA A 210 -15.31 6.87 -0.40
CA ALA A 210 -15.81 5.63 -0.99
C ALA A 210 -16.66 4.79 -0.03
N LEU A 211 -16.56 5.02 1.28
CA LEU A 211 -17.40 4.37 2.28
C LEU A 211 -18.75 5.06 2.48
N LYS A 212 -18.91 6.27 1.95
CA LYS A 212 -20.20 6.98 2.01
C LYS A 212 -21.15 6.43 0.96
N PRO A 213 -22.46 6.33 1.25
CA PRO A 213 -23.44 6.05 0.23
C PRO A 213 -23.33 7.06 -0.92
N GLU A 214 -23.40 6.56 -2.15
CA GLU A 214 -23.43 7.44 -3.31
C GLU A 214 -24.67 8.35 -3.24
N PRO A 215 -24.51 9.67 -3.38
CA PRO A 215 -25.66 10.58 -3.40
C PRO A 215 -26.60 10.17 -4.54
N PRO A 216 -27.92 10.21 -4.36
CA PRO A 216 -28.85 9.88 -5.43
C PRO A 216 -28.52 10.71 -6.67
N ALA A 217 -28.49 10.07 -7.84
CA ALA A 217 -28.18 10.68 -9.10
C ALA A 217 -29.08 11.92 -9.29
N ARG A 218 -28.48 13.10 -9.46
CA ARG A 218 -29.25 14.32 -9.76
C ARG A 218 -30.03 14.11 -11.03
N PRO A 219 -31.37 14.32 -11.03
CA PRO A 219 -32.15 14.18 -12.25
C PRO A 219 -31.58 15.11 -13.31
N ALA A 220 -31.40 14.54 -14.52
CA ALA A 220 -30.89 15.29 -15.67
C ALA A 220 -31.72 16.56 -15.88
N ARG A 221 -31.09 17.74 -15.77
CA ARG A 221 -31.73 19.02 -15.97
C ARG A 221 -32.18 19.08 -17.44
N LYS A 222 -33.48 18.93 -17.68
CA LYS A 222 -34.05 19.10 -19.04
C LYS A 222 -33.64 20.48 -19.55
N LYS A 223 -32.83 20.52 -20.59
CA LYS A 223 -32.60 21.77 -21.35
C LYS A 223 -33.93 22.19 -21.95
N LYS A 224 -34.40 23.39 -21.57
CA LYS A 224 -35.47 24.07 -22.26
C LYS A 224 -34.96 24.68 -23.55
#